data_4c1bd70edbf89e0388fa9e877f3b5455
#
_entry.id   4c1bd70edbf89e0388fa9e877f3b5455
#
_cell.length_a   1.000
_cell.length_b   1.000
_cell.length_c   1.000
_cell.angle_alpha   90.00
_cell.angle_beta   90.00
_cell.angle_gamma   90.00
#
_symmetry.space_group_name_H-M   'P 1'
#
loop_
_entity.id
_entity.type
_entity.pdbx_description
1 polymer ?
#
loop_
_entity_poly.entity_id
_entity_poly.type
_entity_poly.pdbx_seq_one_letter_code
_entity_poly.pdbx_strand_id
1 'polypeptide(L)'
;MKYAILGDIHANLDALNAVLADSKKEGVTHYVSIGDVVGYNAYPSECLETLRGMKIPIVRGNHDHYCSIDQDTEGFHPVAAEVINWTRKQLTPEQRAFLKTLPYTMRVETFTLVHSTLDAPEKWGYVLDRYDAEANFNYQTTSVCFYGHTHIPIAFEKGDDIRSGLYQKIKIKLGRKYFINVGSVGQPRDRDPRAAYVIFDMLSNTVEIRRVDYDIKAAQARIREAGLPERVASRLAVGQ
;
A
#
# COMPACT_ATOMS: atom_id res chain seq x y z
N MET A 1 12.64 11.50 13.58
CA MET A 1 11.96 10.22 13.35
C MET A 1 12.05 9.91 11.86
N LYS A 2 12.33 8.66 11.51
CA LYS A 2 12.43 8.17 10.13
C LYS A 2 11.40 7.06 9.96
N TYR A 3 10.40 7.27 9.12
CA TYR A 3 9.28 6.37 8.89
C TYR A 3 9.47 5.56 7.62
N ALA A 4 9.16 4.25 7.66
CA ALA A 4 8.82 3.49 6.47
C ALA A 4 7.30 3.49 6.28
N ILE A 5 6.85 3.89 5.10
CA ILE A 5 5.45 3.86 4.70
C ILE A 5 5.27 2.66 3.78
N LEU A 6 4.57 1.64 4.26
CA LEU A 6 4.30 0.40 3.55
C LEU A 6 2.91 0.46 2.92
N GLY A 7 2.76 0.02 1.70
CA GLY A 7 1.46 -0.03 1.03
C GLY A 7 1.32 -1.23 0.12
N ASP A 8 0.08 -1.68 -0.06
CA ASP A 8 -0.28 -2.68 -1.07
C ASP A 8 0.64 -3.93 -0.97
N ILE A 9 0.71 -4.49 0.26
CA ILE A 9 1.57 -5.63 0.62
C ILE A 9 1.04 -6.91 -0.03
N HIS A 10 -0.29 -7.01 -0.10
CA HIS A 10 -0.97 -8.05 -0.84
C HIS A 10 -0.45 -9.46 -0.55
N ALA A 11 -0.31 -9.81 0.72
CA ALA A 11 0.08 -11.16 1.13
C ALA A 11 1.41 -11.68 0.52
N ASN A 12 2.29 -10.76 0.05
CA ASN A 12 3.62 -11.10 -0.49
C ASN A 12 4.66 -11.05 0.64
N LEU A 13 4.79 -12.17 1.35
CA LEU A 13 5.68 -12.26 2.52
C LEU A 13 7.16 -12.11 2.13
N ASP A 14 7.55 -12.59 0.95
CA ASP A 14 8.93 -12.47 0.46
C ASP A 14 9.32 -11.01 0.25
N ALA A 15 8.43 -10.25 -0.41
CA ALA A 15 8.63 -8.82 -0.61
C ALA A 15 8.59 -8.04 0.71
N LEU A 16 7.64 -8.35 1.60
CA LEU A 16 7.55 -7.71 2.92
C LEU A 16 8.83 -7.92 3.73
N ASN A 17 9.34 -9.14 3.80
CA ASN A 17 10.57 -9.45 4.53
C ASN A 17 11.78 -8.72 3.94
N ALA A 18 11.89 -8.64 2.60
CA ALA A 18 12.95 -7.91 1.94
C ALA A 18 12.90 -6.41 2.27
N VAL A 19 11.70 -5.81 2.23
CA VAL A 19 11.48 -4.40 2.59
C VAL A 19 11.78 -4.13 4.05
N LEU A 20 11.37 -5.00 4.98
CA LEU A 20 11.70 -4.85 6.40
C LEU A 20 13.21 -4.96 6.67
N ALA A 21 13.91 -5.81 5.92
CA ALA A 21 15.37 -5.92 6.02
C ALA A 21 16.10 -4.68 5.45
N ASP A 22 15.65 -4.14 4.31
CA ASP A 22 16.20 -2.92 3.71
C ASP A 22 15.95 -1.70 4.61
N SER A 23 14.73 -1.54 5.10
CA SER A 23 14.36 -0.42 5.96
C SER A 23 15.20 -0.35 7.26
N LYS A 24 15.55 -1.49 7.84
CA LYS A 24 16.47 -1.56 8.99
C LYS A 24 17.86 -1.04 8.63
N LYS A 25 18.40 -1.43 7.47
CA LYS A 25 19.70 -0.95 6.98
C LYS A 25 19.70 0.56 6.74
N GLU A 26 18.56 1.08 6.29
CA GLU A 26 18.35 2.53 6.08
C GLU A 26 18.13 3.31 7.38
N GLY A 27 18.13 2.67 8.54
CA GLY A 27 17.96 3.31 9.84
C GLY A 27 16.53 3.82 10.08
N VAL A 28 15.53 3.15 9.52
CA VAL A 28 14.12 3.41 9.82
C VAL A 28 13.85 3.09 11.29
N THR A 29 13.13 3.98 11.95
CA THR A 29 12.79 3.85 13.38
C THR A 29 11.31 3.60 13.63
N HIS A 30 10.44 3.92 12.67
CA HIS A 30 8.99 3.81 12.78
C HIS A 30 8.40 3.27 11.48
N TYR A 31 7.30 2.54 11.61
CA TYR A 31 6.61 1.93 10.47
C TYR A 31 5.14 2.30 10.49
N VAL A 32 4.54 2.45 9.32
CA VAL A 32 3.08 2.60 9.12
C VAL A 32 2.67 1.88 7.86
N SER A 33 1.38 1.51 7.75
CA SER A 33 0.84 0.91 6.53
C SER A 33 -0.38 1.64 6.03
N ILE A 34 -0.45 1.83 4.73
CA ILE A 34 -1.61 2.40 4.04
C ILE A 34 -2.64 1.35 3.60
N GLY A 35 -2.57 0.13 4.14
CA GLY A 35 -3.54 -0.92 3.87
C GLY A 35 -3.18 -1.85 2.72
N ASP A 36 -4.16 -2.63 2.31
CA ASP A 36 -4.03 -3.77 1.41
C ASP A 36 -2.90 -4.72 1.86
N VAL A 37 -3.01 -5.12 3.13
CA VAL A 37 -2.09 -6.08 3.73
C VAL A 37 -2.31 -7.46 3.12
N VAL A 38 -3.57 -7.81 2.84
CA VAL A 38 -4.00 -9.12 2.33
C VAL A 38 -4.41 -9.06 0.85
N GLY A 39 -4.76 -10.19 0.28
CA GLY A 39 -5.18 -10.33 -1.13
C GLY A 39 -4.02 -10.61 -2.08
N TYR A 40 -4.34 -11.08 -3.28
CA TYR A 40 -3.47 -11.46 -4.40
C TYR A 40 -2.48 -12.60 -4.14
N ASN A 41 -1.55 -12.48 -3.20
CA ASN A 41 -0.51 -13.49 -2.98
C ASN A 41 -0.88 -14.50 -1.88
N ALA A 42 0.05 -15.41 -1.55
CA ALA A 42 -0.26 -16.66 -0.87
C ALA A 42 -0.14 -16.65 0.67
N TYR A 43 0.31 -15.54 1.29
CA TYR A 43 0.57 -15.48 2.74
C TYR A 43 -0.21 -14.36 3.46
N PRO A 44 -1.58 -14.34 3.38
CA PRO A 44 -2.36 -13.27 3.98
C PRO A 44 -2.27 -13.26 5.52
N SER A 45 -2.31 -14.43 6.16
CA SER A 45 -2.20 -14.53 7.62
C SER A 45 -0.85 -14.09 8.13
N GLU A 46 0.23 -14.54 7.50
CA GLU A 46 1.61 -14.26 7.92
C GLU A 46 1.96 -12.78 7.75
N CYS A 47 1.55 -12.16 6.65
CA CYS A 47 1.74 -10.73 6.44
C CYS A 47 0.97 -9.91 7.49
N LEU A 48 -0.29 -10.29 7.74
CA LEU A 48 -1.12 -9.60 8.72
C LEU A 48 -0.55 -9.74 10.14
N GLU A 49 -0.16 -10.94 10.56
CA GLU A 49 0.43 -11.15 11.89
C GLU A 49 1.79 -10.46 12.05
N THR A 50 2.58 -10.39 10.97
CA THR A 50 3.83 -9.62 10.99
C THR A 50 3.55 -8.16 11.35
N LEU A 51 2.61 -7.49 10.68
CA LEU A 51 2.29 -6.10 10.98
C LEU A 51 1.60 -5.92 12.34
N ARG A 52 0.72 -6.83 12.73
CA ARG A 52 0.09 -6.83 14.08
C ARG A 52 1.14 -6.97 15.18
N GLY A 53 2.10 -7.87 15.01
CA GLY A 53 3.21 -8.05 15.94
C GLY A 53 4.10 -6.82 16.09
N MET A 54 4.25 -6.05 15.02
CA MET A 54 4.97 -4.77 15.04
C MET A 54 4.19 -3.64 15.73
N LYS A 55 2.88 -3.79 15.94
CA LYS A 55 1.98 -2.80 16.57
C LYS A 55 2.02 -1.42 15.89
N ILE A 56 2.07 -1.41 14.58
CA ILE A 56 2.16 -0.19 13.78
C ILE A 56 0.78 0.38 13.43
N PRO A 57 0.66 1.69 13.16
CA PRO A 57 -0.53 2.28 12.55
C PRO A 57 -0.82 1.67 11.17
N ILE A 58 -2.07 1.26 10.93
CA ILE A 58 -2.53 0.68 9.66
C ILE A 58 -3.87 1.31 9.32
N VAL A 59 -4.05 1.79 8.08
CA VAL A 59 -5.36 2.12 7.54
C VAL A 59 -5.88 0.98 6.67
N ARG A 60 -7.19 0.92 6.46
CA ARG A 60 -7.85 -0.15 5.73
C ARG A 60 -7.74 0.07 4.23
N GLY A 61 -7.30 -0.95 3.48
CA GLY A 61 -7.41 -1.01 2.04
C GLY A 61 -8.67 -1.77 1.58
N ASN A 62 -8.94 -1.73 0.28
CA ASN A 62 -10.12 -2.40 -0.28
C ASN A 62 -10.03 -3.93 -0.18
N HIS A 63 -8.85 -4.54 -0.34
CA HIS A 63 -8.68 -5.97 -0.11
C HIS A 63 -8.86 -6.33 1.36
N ASP A 64 -8.34 -5.54 2.29
CA ASP A 64 -8.56 -5.72 3.74
C ASP A 64 -10.05 -5.66 4.06
N HIS A 65 -10.78 -4.70 3.46
CA HIS A 65 -12.22 -4.55 3.62
C HIS A 65 -12.95 -5.78 3.10
N TYR A 66 -12.81 -6.10 1.81
CA TYR A 66 -13.56 -7.18 1.18
C TYR A 66 -13.17 -8.56 1.70
N CYS A 67 -11.93 -8.79 2.10
CA CYS A 67 -11.54 -10.05 2.74
C CYS A 67 -12.07 -10.19 4.16
N SER A 68 -12.42 -9.10 4.83
CA SER A 68 -12.94 -9.13 6.20
C SER A 68 -14.43 -9.41 6.31
N ILE A 69 -15.24 -9.12 5.29
CA ILE A 69 -16.69 -9.23 5.29
C ILE A 69 -17.18 -10.38 4.37
N ASP A 70 -18.42 -10.84 4.58
CA ASP A 70 -19.05 -11.87 3.75
C ASP A 70 -19.96 -11.24 2.67
N GLN A 71 -19.48 -10.20 2.02
CA GLN A 71 -20.16 -9.58 0.88
C GLN A 71 -19.97 -10.42 -0.38
N ASP A 72 -21.01 -10.50 -1.21
CA ASP A 72 -20.90 -11.09 -2.54
C ASP A 72 -19.86 -10.35 -3.38
N THR A 73 -19.13 -11.11 -4.18
CA THR A 73 -18.14 -10.60 -5.13
C THR A 73 -18.69 -10.54 -6.56
N GLU A 74 -19.99 -10.70 -6.74
CA GLU A 74 -20.69 -10.50 -8.01
C GLU A 74 -20.42 -9.06 -8.52
N GLY A 75 -20.02 -8.93 -9.77
CA GLY A 75 -19.63 -7.65 -10.36
C GLY A 75 -18.15 -7.26 -10.20
N PHE A 76 -17.38 -8.02 -9.43
CA PHE A 76 -15.92 -7.81 -9.39
C PHE A 76 -15.25 -8.42 -10.63
N HIS A 77 -14.06 -7.90 -10.95
CA HIS A 77 -13.24 -8.57 -11.95
C HIS A 77 -12.98 -10.03 -11.49
N PRO A 78 -13.14 -11.05 -12.38
CA PRO A 78 -13.11 -12.47 -11.98
C PRO A 78 -11.89 -12.87 -11.14
N VAL A 79 -10.70 -12.41 -11.54
CA VAL A 79 -9.46 -12.68 -10.79
C VAL A 79 -9.51 -12.07 -9.38
N ALA A 80 -10.07 -10.86 -9.22
CA ALA A 80 -10.17 -10.21 -7.91
C ALA A 80 -11.18 -10.96 -7.02
N ALA A 81 -12.32 -11.37 -7.58
CA ALA A 81 -13.33 -12.18 -6.87
C ALA A 81 -12.74 -13.50 -6.36
N GLU A 82 -12.01 -14.22 -7.23
CA GLU A 82 -11.37 -15.49 -6.86
C GLU A 82 -10.34 -15.29 -5.73
N VAL A 83 -9.49 -14.29 -5.85
CA VAL A 83 -8.47 -13.94 -4.85
C VAL A 83 -9.12 -13.57 -3.51
N ILE A 84 -10.14 -12.73 -3.49
CA ILE A 84 -10.85 -12.32 -2.27
C ILE A 84 -11.47 -13.55 -1.59
N ASN A 85 -12.17 -14.40 -2.35
CA ASN A 85 -12.82 -15.58 -1.82
C ASN A 85 -11.81 -16.61 -1.30
N TRP A 86 -10.66 -16.77 -1.97
CA TRP A 86 -9.56 -17.60 -1.48
C TRP A 86 -8.97 -17.02 -0.19
N THR A 87 -8.63 -15.73 -0.17
CA THR A 87 -8.05 -15.04 0.99
C THR A 87 -8.95 -15.14 2.24
N ARG A 88 -10.28 -14.96 2.08
CA ARG A 88 -11.25 -15.14 3.16
C ARG A 88 -11.14 -16.49 3.86
N LYS A 89 -10.88 -17.56 3.11
CA LYS A 89 -10.74 -18.93 3.63
C LYS A 89 -9.41 -19.14 4.37
N GLN A 90 -8.40 -18.32 4.10
CA GLN A 90 -7.08 -18.39 4.76
C GLN A 90 -7.05 -17.60 6.09
N LEU A 91 -7.93 -16.60 6.23
CA LEU A 91 -7.95 -15.75 7.42
C LEU A 91 -8.83 -16.35 8.52
N THR A 92 -8.33 -16.33 9.76
CA THR A 92 -9.13 -16.69 10.93
C THR A 92 -10.25 -15.67 11.21
N PRO A 93 -11.30 -16.04 11.94
CA PRO A 93 -12.34 -15.09 12.35
C PRO A 93 -11.77 -13.88 13.11
N GLU A 94 -10.74 -14.08 13.92
CA GLU A 94 -10.06 -13.02 14.68
C GLU A 94 -9.32 -12.06 13.74
N GLN A 95 -8.61 -12.58 12.74
CA GLN A 95 -7.92 -11.77 11.74
C GLN A 95 -8.90 -10.94 10.92
N ARG A 96 -10.01 -11.54 10.49
CA ARG A 96 -11.09 -10.82 9.79
C ARG A 96 -11.73 -9.75 10.68
N ALA A 97 -11.94 -10.05 11.97
CA ALA A 97 -12.43 -9.06 12.93
C ALA A 97 -11.45 -7.90 13.10
N PHE A 98 -10.15 -8.16 13.18
CA PHE A 98 -9.11 -7.12 13.24
C PHE A 98 -9.14 -6.22 12.01
N LEU A 99 -9.19 -6.77 10.79
CA LEU A 99 -9.27 -5.99 9.55
C LEU A 99 -10.50 -5.06 9.53
N LYS A 100 -11.63 -5.48 10.12
CA LYS A 100 -12.83 -4.64 10.28
C LYS A 100 -12.63 -3.45 11.22
N THR A 101 -11.66 -3.49 12.12
CA THR A 101 -11.40 -2.37 13.05
C THR A 101 -10.51 -1.29 12.46
N LEU A 102 -9.83 -1.56 11.35
CA LEU A 102 -8.92 -0.61 10.73
C LEU A 102 -9.67 0.63 10.24
N PRO A 103 -9.20 1.84 10.52
CA PRO A 103 -9.81 3.07 10.02
C PRO A 103 -9.52 3.26 8.54
N TYR A 104 -10.34 4.02 7.83
CA TYR A 104 -10.11 4.39 6.43
C TYR A 104 -9.01 5.45 6.26
N THR A 105 -8.89 6.35 7.24
CA THR A 105 -7.87 7.40 7.27
C THR A 105 -7.28 7.51 8.65
N MET A 106 -6.01 7.91 8.75
CA MET A 106 -5.36 8.13 10.04
C MET A 106 -4.36 9.28 9.94
N ARG A 107 -4.35 10.17 10.91
CA ARG A 107 -3.26 11.12 11.10
C ARG A 107 -2.19 10.52 12.00
N VAL A 108 -0.96 10.52 11.52
CA VAL A 108 0.23 10.10 12.28
C VAL A 108 1.14 11.31 12.36
N GLU A 109 1.42 11.79 13.59
CA GLU A 109 2.22 13.00 13.81
C GLU A 109 1.75 14.17 12.91
N THR A 110 2.52 14.49 11.87
CA THR A 110 2.31 15.64 10.98
C THR A 110 1.82 15.25 9.58
N PHE A 111 1.58 13.96 9.31
CA PHE A 111 1.14 13.47 8.01
C PHE A 111 -0.13 12.61 8.11
N THR A 112 -0.80 12.43 6.99
CA THR A 112 -2.03 11.62 6.89
C THR A 112 -1.75 10.35 6.09
N LEU A 113 -2.44 9.28 6.48
CA LEU A 113 -2.52 8.02 5.75
C LEU A 113 -3.94 7.83 5.21
N VAL A 114 -4.04 7.37 3.99
CA VAL A 114 -5.28 6.88 3.37
C VAL A 114 -4.90 5.79 2.38
N HIS A 115 -5.78 4.82 2.14
CA HIS A 115 -5.47 3.82 1.12
C HIS A 115 -5.66 4.36 -0.30
N SER A 116 -6.78 5.03 -0.57
CA SER A 116 -7.18 5.52 -1.90
C SER A 116 -7.38 7.03 -1.91
N THR A 117 -8.58 7.51 -1.68
CA THR A 117 -8.95 8.94 -1.72
C THR A 117 -9.38 9.45 -0.35
N LEU A 118 -9.28 10.78 -0.13
CA LEU A 118 -9.67 11.44 1.12
C LEU A 118 -11.13 11.89 1.14
N ASP A 119 -11.75 12.08 0.00
CA ASP A 119 -13.13 12.57 -0.13
C ASP A 119 -14.18 11.49 0.22
N ALA A 120 -13.94 10.27 -0.24
CA ALA A 120 -14.80 9.10 0.02
C ALA A 120 -13.94 7.84 0.11
N PRO A 121 -13.14 7.67 1.17
CA PRO A 121 -12.11 6.62 1.24
C PRO A 121 -12.70 5.20 1.20
N GLU A 122 -13.96 5.04 1.63
CA GLU A 122 -14.69 3.76 1.58
C GLU A 122 -15.17 3.37 0.19
N LYS A 123 -15.07 4.26 -0.81
CA LYS A 123 -15.44 4.00 -2.21
C LYS A 123 -14.29 3.58 -3.09
N TRP A 124 -13.07 3.58 -2.56
CA TRP A 124 -11.88 3.09 -3.25
C TRP A 124 -11.59 3.76 -4.59
N GLY A 125 -11.78 5.09 -4.67
CA GLY A 125 -11.50 5.87 -5.86
C GLY A 125 -10.02 5.83 -6.25
N TYR A 126 -9.73 5.96 -7.54
CA TYR A 126 -8.36 6.06 -8.04
C TYR A 126 -7.91 7.52 -8.12
N VAL A 127 -6.62 7.74 -7.90
CA VAL A 127 -5.97 9.05 -8.12
C VAL A 127 -4.89 8.84 -9.17
N LEU A 128 -5.21 9.20 -10.41
CA LEU A 128 -4.38 8.94 -11.58
C LEU A 128 -3.79 10.22 -12.17
N ASP A 129 -4.47 11.35 -11.98
CA ASP A 129 -4.06 12.62 -12.54
C ASP A 129 -4.23 13.80 -11.56
N ARG A 130 -3.92 15.02 -12.05
CA ARG A 130 -3.98 16.24 -11.26
C ARG A 130 -5.40 16.61 -10.81
N TYR A 131 -6.42 16.23 -11.57
CA TYR A 131 -7.82 16.57 -11.24
C TYR A 131 -8.32 15.71 -10.08
N ASP A 132 -7.97 14.42 -10.10
CA ASP A 132 -8.21 13.52 -8.97
C ASP A 132 -7.48 14.01 -7.72
N ALA A 133 -6.21 14.42 -7.87
CA ALA A 133 -5.41 14.94 -6.76
C ALA A 133 -5.98 16.26 -6.22
N GLU A 134 -6.53 17.15 -7.07
CA GLU A 134 -7.15 18.39 -6.64
C GLU A 134 -8.33 18.15 -5.71
N ALA A 135 -9.20 17.21 -6.03
CA ALA A 135 -10.31 16.82 -5.18
C ALA A 135 -9.79 16.39 -3.79
N ASN A 136 -8.74 15.58 -3.74
CA ASN A 136 -8.13 15.10 -2.50
C ASN A 136 -7.48 16.22 -1.67
N PHE A 137 -6.82 17.19 -2.30
CA PHE A 137 -6.22 18.34 -1.59
C PHE A 137 -7.23 19.19 -0.83
N ASN A 138 -8.51 19.21 -1.24
CA ASN A 138 -9.56 19.94 -0.52
C ASN A 138 -9.88 19.32 0.84
N TYR A 139 -9.69 18.01 1.00
CA TYR A 139 -9.90 17.27 2.25
C TYR A 139 -8.61 17.07 3.06
N GLN A 140 -7.46 17.32 2.46
CA GLN A 140 -6.17 17.14 3.10
C GLN A 140 -5.87 18.25 4.11
N THR A 141 -5.72 17.90 5.39
CA THR A 141 -5.44 18.84 6.48
C THR A 141 -3.96 18.94 6.85
N THR A 142 -3.14 17.96 6.47
CA THR A 142 -1.69 17.92 6.71
C THR A 142 -0.89 18.32 5.48
N SER A 143 0.37 18.71 5.64
CA SER A 143 1.25 19.04 4.50
C SER A 143 1.55 17.83 3.63
N VAL A 144 1.59 16.63 4.20
CA VAL A 144 1.88 15.38 3.47
C VAL A 144 0.78 14.37 3.74
N CYS A 145 0.29 13.75 2.69
CA CYS A 145 -0.59 12.57 2.74
C CYS A 145 0.01 11.47 1.90
N PHE A 146 0.10 10.26 2.45
CA PHE A 146 0.53 9.06 1.74
C PHE A 146 -0.68 8.21 1.38
N TYR A 147 -0.67 7.68 0.13
CA TYR A 147 -1.71 6.81 -0.40
C TYR A 147 -1.12 5.72 -1.30
N GLY A 148 -1.93 4.75 -1.74
CA GLY A 148 -1.55 3.62 -2.58
C GLY A 148 -2.60 3.27 -3.63
N HIS A 149 -3.13 2.04 -3.58
CA HIS A 149 -4.25 1.54 -4.36
C HIS A 149 -3.97 1.38 -5.88
N THR A 150 -3.31 2.35 -6.51
CA THR A 150 -2.91 2.24 -7.93
C THR A 150 -1.67 1.38 -8.13
N HIS A 151 -0.85 1.20 -7.08
CA HIS A 151 0.47 0.54 -7.08
C HIS A 151 1.53 1.23 -7.96
N ILE A 152 1.29 2.47 -8.35
CA ILE A 152 2.19 3.27 -9.18
C ILE A 152 2.67 4.47 -8.37
N PRO A 153 3.96 4.55 -8.05
CA PRO A 153 4.48 5.66 -7.25
C PRO A 153 4.49 6.95 -8.06
N ILE A 154 3.64 7.85 -7.66
CA ILE A 154 3.51 9.19 -8.22
C ILE A 154 3.33 10.20 -7.08
N ALA A 155 3.87 11.40 -7.25
CA ALA A 155 3.65 12.49 -6.30
C ALA A 155 2.94 13.66 -6.96
N PHE A 156 2.00 14.25 -6.22
CA PHE A 156 1.35 15.51 -6.55
C PHE A 156 1.79 16.56 -5.53
N GLU A 157 2.27 17.69 -6.01
CA GLU A 157 2.62 18.87 -5.20
C GLU A 157 1.65 20.00 -5.52
N LYS A 158 0.91 20.50 -4.52
CA LYS A 158 0.02 21.66 -4.62
C LYS A 158 0.72 22.89 -4.05
N GLY A 159 0.91 23.89 -4.90
CA GLY A 159 1.29 25.25 -4.59
C GLY A 159 0.29 26.20 -5.23
N ASP A 160 0.77 27.13 -6.05
CA ASP A 160 -0.08 27.97 -6.90
C ASP A 160 -0.77 27.13 -7.98
N ASP A 161 -0.06 26.10 -8.47
CA ASP A 161 -0.55 25.07 -9.38
C ASP A 161 -0.32 23.68 -8.79
N ILE A 162 -0.98 22.65 -9.36
CA ILE A 162 -0.73 21.25 -9.07
C ILE A 162 0.25 20.67 -10.09
N ARG A 163 1.38 20.21 -9.60
CA ARG A 163 2.39 19.48 -10.38
C ARG A 163 2.39 18.02 -10.00
N SER A 164 2.64 17.15 -10.96
CA SER A 164 2.72 15.70 -10.73
C SER A 164 3.89 15.09 -11.47
N GLY A 165 4.38 13.97 -10.98
CA GLY A 165 5.43 13.19 -11.64
C GLY A 165 5.91 12.01 -10.81
N LEU A 166 6.63 11.13 -11.48
CA LEU A 166 7.42 10.10 -10.82
C LEU A 166 8.48 10.77 -9.95
N TYR A 167 8.82 10.13 -8.85
CA TYR A 167 9.80 10.70 -7.93
C TYR A 167 10.79 9.65 -7.43
N GLN A 168 12.00 10.10 -7.14
CA GLN A 168 12.96 9.33 -6.36
C GLN A 168 13.11 9.93 -4.96
N LYS A 169 13.23 11.27 -4.90
CA LYS A 169 13.36 12.01 -3.64
C LYS A 169 12.67 13.36 -3.74
N ILE A 170 11.87 13.68 -2.73
CA ILE A 170 11.15 14.96 -2.63
C ILE A 170 11.60 15.66 -1.34
N LYS A 171 11.94 16.93 -1.44
CA LYS A 171 12.09 17.82 -0.30
C LYS A 171 10.76 18.50 -0.02
N ILE A 172 10.17 18.22 1.14
CA ILE A 172 8.93 18.86 1.56
C ILE A 172 9.19 20.33 1.90
N LYS A 173 8.44 21.23 1.23
CA LYS A 173 8.57 22.68 1.38
C LYS A 173 7.43 23.23 2.23
N LEU A 174 7.74 24.22 3.04
CA LEU A 174 6.73 24.95 3.82
C LEU A 174 5.71 25.63 2.87
N GLY A 175 4.44 25.63 3.27
CA GLY A 175 3.36 26.24 2.48
C GLY A 175 2.89 25.45 1.28
N ARG A 176 3.42 24.22 1.04
CA ARG A 176 2.99 23.28 0.01
C ARG A 176 2.27 22.08 0.60
N LYS A 177 1.37 21.48 -0.17
CA LYS A 177 0.77 20.18 0.15
C LYS A 177 1.28 19.11 -0.82
N TYR A 178 1.45 17.90 -0.31
CA TYR A 178 1.93 16.75 -1.07
C TYR A 178 0.98 15.56 -0.88
N PHE A 179 0.53 14.98 -1.99
CA PHE A 179 -0.26 13.75 -2.01
C PHE A 179 0.57 12.71 -2.75
N ILE A 180 1.07 11.68 -2.03
CA ILE A 180 2.18 10.84 -2.50
C ILE A 180 1.77 9.38 -2.48
N ASN A 181 1.73 8.76 -3.66
CA ASN A 181 1.55 7.32 -3.79
C ASN A 181 2.86 6.60 -3.48
N VAL A 182 2.81 5.62 -2.59
CA VAL A 182 4.01 4.91 -2.11
C VAL A 182 4.40 3.72 -2.98
N GLY A 183 3.67 3.46 -4.06
CA GLY A 183 3.82 2.25 -4.85
C GLY A 183 3.26 1.04 -4.13
N SER A 184 3.79 -0.14 -4.41
CA SER A 184 3.34 -1.39 -3.81
C SER A 184 4.52 -2.24 -3.36
N VAL A 185 4.43 -2.78 -2.14
CA VAL A 185 5.37 -3.78 -1.64
C VAL A 185 5.18 -5.09 -2.39
N GLY A 186 3.94 -5.56 -2.53
CA GLY A 186 3.64 -6.93 -2.96
C GLY A 186 3.30 -7.11 -4.43
N GLN A 187 2.85 -6.05 -5.11
CA GLN A 187 2.43 -6.14 -6.51
C GLN A 187 2.59 -4.80 -7.25
N PRO A 188 3.82 -4.34 -7.52
CA PRO A 188 4.08 -3.13 -8.32
C PRO A 188 3.42 -3.19 -9.70
N ARG A 189 2.95 -2.02 -10.20
CA ARG A 189 2.26 -1.91 -11.51
C ARG A 189 2.84 -0.82 -12.41
N ASP A 190 4.07 -0.43 -12.17
CA ASP A 190 4.80 0.60 -12.91
C ASP A 190 5.93 0.04 -13.78
N ARG A 191 5.87 -1.28 -14.09
CA ARG A 191 6.84 -2.04 -14.87
C ARG A 191 8.20 -2.24 -14.19
N ASP A 192 8.30 -1.93 -12.92
CA ASP A 192 9.44 -2.30 -12.08
C ASP A 192 9.00 -3.42 -11.12
N PRO A 193 9.47 -4.65 -11.26
CA PRO A 193 9.02 -5.78 -10.45
C PRO A 193 9.52 -5.76 -9.00
N ARG A 194 10.44 -4.84 -8.66
CA ARG A 194 10.99 -4.71 -7.33
C ARG A 194 9.94 -4.13 -6.36
N ALA A 195 9.91 -4.65 -5.14
CA ALA A 195 9.06 -4.11 -4.09
C ALA A 195 9.32 -2.62 -3.88
N ALA A 196 8.24 -1.83 -3.72
CA ALA A 196 8.34 -0.41 -3.47
C ALA A 196 7.82 -0.05 -2.08
N TYR A 197 8.53 0.84 -1.39
CA TYR A 197 8.07 1.49 -0.17
C TYR A 197 8.69 2.88 -0.06
N VAL A 198 8.17 3.72 0.83
CA VAL A 198 8.66 5.09 1.01
C VAL A 198 9.36 5.24 2.35
N ILE A 199 10.48 5.98 2.36
CA ILE A 199 11.08 6.51 3.57
C ILE A 199 10.71 7.98 3.71
N PHE A 200 10.07 8.36 4.81
CA PHE A 200 9.86 9.74 5.22
C PHE A 200 10.76 10.10 6.39
N ASP A 201 11.78 10.89 6.13
CA ASP A 201 12.63 11.45 7.17
C ASP A 201 12.10 12.82 7.59
N MET A 202 11.48 12.85 8.76
CA MET A 202 10.90 14.09 9.32
C MET A 202 11.94 15.12 9.73
N LEU A 203 13.17 14.69 10.07
CA LEU A 203 14.22 15.62 10.46
C LEU A 203 14.72 16.42 9.26
N SER A 204 14.98 15.72 8.16
CA SER A 204 15.40 16.34 6.91
C SER A 204 14.22 16.82 6.06
N ASN A 205 12.96 16.55 6.45
CA ASN A 205 11.75 16.81 5.63
C ASN A 205 11.90 16.26 4.21
N THR A 206 12.33 15.00 4.08
CA THR A 206 12.50 14.35 2.77
C THR A 206 11.69 13.07 2.68
N VAL A 207 11.07 12.87 1.53
CA VAL A 207 10.36 11.65 1.14
C VAL A 207 11.16 10.98 0.02
N GLU A 208 11.49 9.70 0.17
CA GLU A 208 12.29 8.95 -0.79
C GLU A 208 11.63 7.60 -1.09
N ILE A 209 11.42 7.28 -2.38
CA ILE A 209 10.97 5.96 -2.81
C ILE A 209 12.14 5.00 -2.84
N ARG A 210 11.92 3.81 -2.30
CA ARG A 210 12.89 2.70 -2.32
C ARG A 210 12.38 1.58 -3.19
N ARG A 211 13.32 0.91 -3.89
CA ARG A 211 13.08 -0.29 -4.68
C ARG A 211 13.95 -1.42 -4.15
N VAL A 212 13.32 -2.52 -3.80
CA VAL A 212 13.98 -3.64 -3.13
C VAL A 212 13.78 -4.92 -3.92
N ASP A 213 14.88 -5.57 -4.27
CA ASP A 213 14.83 -6.90 -4.86
C ASP A 213 14.35 -7.94 -3.85
N TYR A 214 13.55 -8.89 -4.30
CA TYR A 214 13.09 -10.03 -3.53
C TYR A 214 13.01 -11.29 -4.40
N ASP A 215 12.83 -12.45 -3.84
CA ASP A 215 12.71 -13.70 -4.60
C ASP A 215 11.32 -13.81 -5.27
N ILE A 216 11.20 -13.18 -6.44
CA ILE A 216 9.98 -13.18 -7.26
C ILE A 216 9.60 -14.61 -7.67
N LYS A 217 10.59 -15.46 -7.98
CA LYS A 217 10.32 -16.85 -8.39
C LYS A 217 9.72 -17.67 -7.27
N ALA A 218 10.23 -17.50 -6.05
CA ALA A 218 9.64 -18.14 -4.88
C ALA A 218 8.22 -17.65 -4.62
N ALA A 219 7.96 -16.34 -4.68
CA ALA A 219 6.62 -15.78 -4.54
C ALA A 219 5.65 -16.32 -5.61
N GLN A 220 6.08 -16.40 -6.87
CA GLN A 220 5.29 -17.00 -7.96
C GLN A 220 4.98 -18.48 -7.73
N ALA A 221 5.98 -19.26 -7.28
CA ALA A 221 5.79 -20.68 -6.98
C ALA A 221 4.70 -20.87 -5.89
N ARG A 222 4.74 -20.06 -4.83
CA ARG A 222 3.77 -20.10 -3.73
C ARG A 222 2.34 -19.75 -4.17
N ILE A 223 2.19 -18.77 -5.08
CA ILE A 223 0.89 -18.42 -5.67
C ILE A 223 0.31 -19.64 -6.42
N ARG A 224 1.14 -20.34 -7.21
CA ARG A 224 0.73 -21.54 -7.96
C ARG A 224 0.39 -22.71 -7.03
N GLU A 225 1.22 -22.97 -6.02
CA GLU A 225 1.00 -24.00 -4.99
C GLU A 225 -0.30 -23.74 -4.21
N ALA A 226 -0.65 -22.49 -3.98
CA ALA A 226 -1.90 -22.09 -3.35
C ALA A 226 -3.13 -22.23 -4.26
N GLY A 227 -2.96 -22.58 -5.52
CA GLY A 227 -4.04 -22.71 -6.51
C GLY A 227 -4.65 -21.38 -6.95
N LEU A 228 -3.94 -20.27 -6.73
CA LEU A 228 -4.37 -18.94 -7.17
C LEU A 228 -4.17 -18.77 -8.69
N PRO A 229 -4.90 -17.85 -9.35
CA PRO A 229 -4.82 -17.67 -10.80
C PRO A 229 -3.40 -17.37 -11.31
N GLU A 230 -2.96 -18.05 -12.39
CA GLU A 230 -1.63 -17.87 -12.98
C GLU A 230 -1.32 -16.40 -13.33
N ARG A 231 -2.35 -15.62 -13.70
CA ARG A 231 -2.20 -14.20 -13.98
C ARG A 231 -1.65 -13.42 -12.79
N VAL A 232 -1.98 -13.82 -11.56
CA VAL A 232 -1.47 -13.18 -10.33
C VAL A 232 0.02 -13.46 -10.16
N ALA A 233 0.46 -14.69 -10.45
CA ALA A 233 1.87 -15.05 -10.38
C ALA A 233 2.69 -14.38 -11.49
N SER A 234 2.23 -14.46 -12.74
CA SER A 234 2.99 -14.00 -13.90
C SER A 234 3.26 -12.50 -13.87
N ARG A 235 2.31 -11.69 -13.38
CA ARG A 235 2.44 -10.23 -13.34
C ARG A 235 3.53 -9.73 -12.37
N LEU A 236 3.90 -10.50 -11.34
CA LEU A 236 4.98 -10.12 -10.41
C LEU A 236 6.32 -9.94 -11.13
N ALA A 237 6.62 -10.77 -12.14
CA ALA A 237 7.90 -10.69 -12.85
C ALA A 237 8.03 -9.48 -13.79
N VAL A 238 6.92 -8.84 -14.11
CA VAL A 238 6.88 -7.72 -15.07
C VAL A 238 6.40 -6.41 -14.46
N GLY A 239 6.06 -6.41 -13.17
CA GLY A 239 5.58 -5.22 -12.46
C GLY A 239 4.26 -4.68 -13.05
N GLN A 240 3.24 -5.55 -13.19
CA GLN A 240 1.93 -5.23 -13.79
C GLN A 240 0.75 -5.65 -12.90
#